data_aef4ae1f3c91541cdfd041f338bfcdb7
#
_entry.id   aef4ae1f3c91541cdfd041f338bfcdb7
#
_cell.length_a   1.000
_cell.length_b   1.000
_cell.length_c   1.000
_cell.angle_alpha   90.00
_cell.angle_beta   90.00
_cell.angle_gamma   90.00
#
_symmetry.space_group_name_H-M   'P 1'
#
loop_
_entity.id
_entity.type
_entity.pdbx_description
1 polymer ?
#
loop_
_entity_poly.entity_id
_entity_poly.type
_entity_poly.pdbx_seq_one_letter_code
_entity_poly.pdbx_strand_id
1 'polypeptide(L)'
;MTDPELSDLRKRADDGDQDALDELIELAGERGDIAELRRLSDNGSATATDELIQVATEQENLDELRRLAADGNTDAADQLEELTGE
;
A
#
# COMPACT_ATOMS: atom_id res chain seq x y z
N MET A 1 -11.33 -4.80 16.52
CA MET A 1 -12.66 -5.20 16.02
C MET A 1 -12.66 -5.12 14.50
N THR A 2 -13.11 -6.17 13.85
CA THR A 2 -13.11 -6.22 12.39
C THR A 2 -14.35 -5.50 11.84
N ASP A 3 -14.14 -4.59 10.91
CA ASP A 3 -15.21 -3.92 10.19
C ASP A 3 -15.85 -4.93 9.21
N PRO A 4 -17.16 -5.26 9.34
CA PRO A 4 -17.81 -6.22 8.45
C PRO A 4 -17.75 -5.80 6.98
N GLU A 5 -17.83 -4.49 6.70
CA GLU A 5 -17.72 -3.98 5.35
C GLU A 5 -16.32 -4.22 4.78
N LEU A 6 -15.28 -3.99 5.60
CA LEU A 6 -13.90 -4.22 5.20
C LEU A 6 -13.65 -5.70 4.94
N SER A 7 -14.21 -6.58 5.79
CA SER A 7 -14.09 -8.03 5.60
C SER A 7 -14.73 -8.48 4.29
N ASP A 8 -15.90 -7.91 3.97
CA ASP A 8 -16.60 -8.22 2.72
C ASP A 8 -15.78 -7.77 1.51
N LEU A 9 -15.23 -6.56 1.57
CA LEU A 9 -14.40 -6.03 0.50
C LEU A 9 -13.16 -6.90 0.27
N ARG A 10 -12.51 -7.35 1.36
CA ARG A 10 -11.34 -8.23 1.26
C ARG A 10 -11.70 -9.53 0.57
N LYS A 11 -12.81 -10.13 0.94
CA LYS A 11 -13.26 -11.39 0.35
C LYS A 11 -13.55 -11.23 -1.13
N ARG A 12 -14.26 -10.16 -1.49
CA ARG A 12 -14.59 -9.89 -2.89
C ARG A 12 -13.35 -9.59 -3.72
N ALA A 13 -12.43 -8.82 -3.16
CA ALA A 13 -11.16 -8.51 -3.83
C ALA A 13 -10.34 -9.78 -4.04
N ASP A 14 -10.28 -10.65 -3.04
CA ASP A 14 -9.57 -11.93 -3.14
C ASP A 14 -10.21 -12.85 -4.18
N ASP A 15 -11.51 -12.70 -4.42
CA ASP A 15 -12.25 -13.47 -5.44
C ASP A 15 -12.11 -12.85 -6.85
N GLY A 16 -11.38 -11.74 -6.98
CA GLY A 16 -11.13 -11.13 -8.27
C GLY A 16 -12.00 -9.93 -8.62
N ASP A 17 -12.76 -9.41 -7.65
CA ASP A 17 -13.59 -8.22 -7.87
C ASP A 17 -12.70 -6.97 -7.84
N GLN A 18 -12.44 -6.40 -9.01
CA GLN A 18 -11.57 -5.22 -9.14
C GLN A 18 -12.14 -3.99 -8.46
N ASP A 19 -13.45 -3.80 -8.49
CA ASP A 19 -14.08 -2.66 -7.82
C ASP A 19 -13.88 -2.74 -6.31
N ALA A 20 -14.01 -3.95 -5.75
CA ALA A 20 -13.77 -4.17 -4.32
C ALA A 20 -12.30 -3.92 -3.98
N LEU A 21 -11.39 -4.36 -4.85
CA LEU A 21 -9.96 -4.13 -4.65
C LEU A 21 -9.64 -2.64 -4.64
N ASP A 22 -10.16 -1.90 -5.61
CA ASP A 22 -9.93 -0.46 -5.71
C ASP A 22 -10.46 0.28 -4.48
N GLU A 23 -11.65 -0.10 -4.02
CA GLU A 23 -12.26 0.48 -2.82
C GLU A 23 -11.45 0.16 -1.57
N LEU A 24 -10.95 -1.07 -1.49
CA LEU A 24 -10.12 -1.50 -0.37
C LEU A 24 -8.80 -0.70 -0.31
N ILE A 25 -8.17 -0.49 -1.47
CA ILE A 25 -6.94 0.31 -1.57
C ILE A 25 -7.21 1.75 -1.12
N GLU A 26 -8.32 2.33 -1.58
CA GLU A 26 -8.69 3.69 -1.21
C GLU A 26 -8.90 3.82 0.29
N LEU A 27 -9.62 2.89 0.90
CA LEU A 27 -9.86 2.91 2.35
C LEU A 27 -8.57 2.74 3.14
N ALA A 28 -7.71 1.83 2.70
CA ALA A 28 -6.43 1.61 3.36
C ALA A 28 -5.55 2.87 3.25
N GLY A 29 -5.57 3.52 2.09
CA GLY A 29 -4.83 4.77 1.89
C GLY A 29 -5.32 5.88 2.79
N GLU A 30 -6.64 6.06 2.91
CA GLU A 30 -7.22 7.06 3.78
C GLU A 30 -6.87 6.85 5.25
N ARG A 31 -6.80 5.59 5.67
CA ARG A 31 -6.49 5.22 7.05
C ARG A 31 -4.99 5.19 7.32
N GLY A 32 -4.18 5.30 6.29
CA GLY A 32 -2.73 5.15 6.43
C GLY A 32 -2.32 3.75 6.85
N ASP A 33 -3.08 2.74 6.40
CA ASP A 33 -2.89 1.35 6.81
C ASP A 33 -1.80 0.68 5.96
N ILE A 34 -0.57 0.82 6.41
CA ILE A 34 0.61 0.27 5.72
C ILE A 34 0.51 -1.25 5.60
N ALA A 35 0.07 -1.94 6.64
CA ALA A 35 0.00 -3.40 6.63
C ALA A 35 -0.97 -3.92 5.56
N GLU A 36 -2.13 -3.29 5.45
CA GLU A 36 -3.12 -3.69 4.44
C GLU A 36 -2.62 -3.40 3.03
N LEU A 37 -2.04 -2.21 2.82
CA LEU A 37 -1.50 -1.83 1.51
C LEU A 37 -0.36 -2.77 1.10
N ARG A 38 0.50 -3.14 2.08
CA ARG A 38 1.58 -4.10 1.81
C ARG A 38 1.02 -5.45 1.37
N ARG A 39 -0.01 -5.92 2.06
CA ARG A 39 -0.65 -7.19 1.72
C ARG A 39 -1.17 -7.17 0.28
N LEU A 40 -1.86 -6.10 -0.09
CA LEU A 40 -2.42 -5.94 -1.43
C LEU A 40 -1.33 -5.80 -2.49
N SER A 41 -0.28 -5.06 -2.17
CA SER A 41 0.88 -4.92 -3.04
C SER A 41 1.57 -6.26 -3.27
N ASP A 42 1.77 -7.04 -2.21
CA ASP A 42 2.41 -8.35 -2.29
C ASP A 42 1.56 -9.34 -3.10
N ASN A 43 0.25 -9.15 -3.14
CA ASN A 43 -0.65 -9.97 -3.96
C ASN A 43 -0.65 -9.56 -5.43
N GLY A 44 0.16 -8.58 -5.81
CA GLY A 44 0.36 -8.21 -7.19
C GLY A 44 -0.33 -6.94 -7.67
N SER A 45 -0.93 -6.17 -6.77
CA SER A 45 -1.59 -4.93 -7.17
C SER A 45 -0.59 -3.78 -7.29
N ALA A 46 -0.35 -3.32 -8.52
CA ALA A 46 0.50 -2.16 -8.77
C ALA A 46 -0.12 -0.89 -8.18
N THR A 47 -1.44 -0.77 -8.22
CA THR A 47 -2.14 0.37 -7.63
C THR A 47 -1.92 0.43 -6.13
N ALA A 48 -1.97 -0.73 -5.45
CA ALA A 48 -1.70 -0.79 -4.02
C ALA A 48 -0.25 -0.42 -3.72
N THR A 49 0.69 -0.83 -4.57
CA THR A 49 2.10 -0.46 -4.40
C THR A 49 2.28 1.05 -4.48
N ASP A 50 1.65 1.69 -5.46
CA ASP A 50 1.74 3.14 -5.62
C ASP A 50 1.15 3.86 -4.40
N GLU A 51 0.01 3.40 -3.91
CA GLU A 51 -0.63 3.98 -2.74
C GLU A 51 0.22 3.75 -1.49
N LEU A 52 0.82 2.58 -1.38
CA LEU A 52 1.73 2.26 -0.27
C LEU A 52 2.91 3.22 -0.22
N ILE A 53 3.51 3.52 -1.37
CA ILE A 53 4.63 4.46 -1.45
C ILE A 53 4.17 5.84 -0.99
N GLN A 54 3.02 6.29 -1.46
CA GLN A 54 2.48 7.59 -1.09
C GLN A 54 2.23 7.70 0.41
N VAL A 55 1.58 6.71 1.00
CA VAL A 55 1.28 6.69 2.43
C VAL A 55 2.56 6.61 3.25
N ALA A 56 3.50 5.74 2.84
CA ALA A 56 4.78 5.61 3.53
C ALA A 56 5.55 6.94 3.50
N THR A 57 5.50 7.65 2.36
CA THR A 57 6.15 8.95 2.22
C THR A 57 5.51 9.98 3.17
N GLU A 58 4.18 10.03 3.21
CA GLU A 58 3.46 10.95 4.09
C GLU A 58 3.74 10.69 5.56
N GLN A 59 3.89 9.42 5.94
CA GLN A 59 4.19 9.03 7.31
C GLN A 59 5.69 9.06 7.62
N GLU A 60 6.52 9.35 6.63
CA GLU A 60 7.97 9.27 6.74
C GLU A 60 8.43 7.89 7.23
N ASN A 61 7.77 6.87 6.73
CA ASN A 61 8.07 5.47 7.09
C ASN A 61 9.25 4.98 6.25
N LEU A 62 10.45 5.29 6.72
CA LEU A 62 11.68 4.98 5.99
C LEU A 62 11.91 3.48 5.85
N ASP A 63 11.53 2.70 6.85
CA ASP A 63 11.72 1.25 6.80
C ASP A 63 10.92 0.62 5.67
N GLU A 64 9.66 1.07 5.49
CA GLU A 64 8.83 0.55 4.41
C GLU A 64 9.37 0.99 3.05
N LEU A 65 9.81 2.24 2.93
CA LEU A 65 10.41 2.73 1.68
C LEU A 65 11.69 1.98 1.34
N ARG A 66 12.52 1.67 2.34
CA ARG A 66 13.73 0.88 2.13
C ARG A 66 13.42 -0.53 1.65
N ARG A 67 12.37 -1.13 2.23
CA ARG A 67 11.95 -2.48 1.83
C ARG A 67 11.51 -2.49 0.37
N LEU A 68 10.70 -1.52 -0.02
CA LEU A 68 10.22 -1.41 -1.41
C LEU A 68 11.37 -1.12 -2.39
N ALA A 69 12.29 -0.24 -1.99
CA ALA A 69 13.45 0.08 -2.82
C ALA A 69 14.35 -1.15 -2.99
N ALA A 70 14.52 -1.94 -1.93
CA ALA A 70 15.31 -3.18 -1.97
C ALA A 70 14.68 -4.20 -2.92
N ASP A 71 13.36 -4.19 -3.06
CA ASP A 71 12.63 -5.05 -3.99
C ASP A 71 12.68 -4.54 -5.43
N GLY A 72 13.36 -3.42 -5.67
CA GLY A 72 13.55 -2.89 -7.02
C GLY A 72 12.59 -1.76 -7.38
N ASN A 73 11.84 -1.23 -6.43
CA ASN A 73 10.90 -0.15 -6.71
C ASN A 73 11.63 1.20 -6.77
N THR A 74 11.73 1.77 -7.98
CA THR A 74 12.46 3.01 -8.20
C THR A 74 11.76 4.22 -7.59
N ASP A 75 10.43 4.23 -7.58
CA ASP A 75 9.67 5.33 -6.98
C ASP A 75 9.91 5.39 -5.47
N ALA A 76 9.95 4.23 -4.82
CA ALA A 76 10.26 4.17 -3.39
C ALA A 76 11.69 4.64 -3.11
N ALA A 77 12.64 4.25 -3.97
CA ALA A 77 14.02 4.70 -3.85
C ALA A 77 14.13 6.22 -3.99
N ASP A 78 13.40 6.80 -4.93
CA ASP A 78 13.38 8.25 -5.14
C ASP A 78 12.80 8.97 -3.92
N GLN A 79 11.72 8.48 -3.36
CA GLN A 79 11.11 9.08 -2.18
C GLN A 79 12.03 8.97 -0.97
N LEU A 80 12.68 7.82 -0.83
CA LEU A 80 13.63 7.61 0.26
C LEU A 80 14.79 8.62 0.17
N GLU A 81 15.31 8.81 -1.03
CA GLU A 81 16.39 9.78 -1.27
C GLU A 81 15.95 11.20 -0.92
N GLU A 82 14.74 11.60 -1.32
CA GLU A 82 14.20 12.91 -0.98
C GLU A 82 14.06 13.12 0.52
N LEU A 83 13.58 12.11 1.23
CA LEU A 83 13.35 12.20 2.68
C LEU A 83 14.65 12.18 3.47
N THR A 84 15.67 11.46 3.00
CA THR A 84 16.94 11.32 3.72
C THR A 84 18.02 12.28 3.22
N GLY A 85 17.86 12.83 2.04
CA GLY A 85 18.84 13.72 1.44
C GLY A 85 20.04 12.99 0.89
N GLU A 86 19.93 11.69 0.68
CA GLU A 86 21.05 10.86 0.16
C GLU A 86 20.97 10.60 -1.33
#